data_21cdd9598843856058c3a3764661c267
#
_entry.id   21cdd9598843856058c3a3764661c267
#
_cell.length_a   1.000
_cell.length_b   1.000
_cell.length_c   1.000
_cell.angle_alpha   90.00
_cell.angle_beta   90.00
_cell.angle_gamma   90.00
#
_symmetry.space_group_name_H-M   'P 1'
#
loop_
_entity.id
_entity.type
_entity.pdbx_description
1 polymer ?
#
loop_
_entity_poly.entity_id
_entity_poly.type
_entity_poly.pdbx_seq_one_letter_code
_entity_poly.pdbx_strand_id
1 'polypeptide(L)'
;MGPAPAAGAEDYDLINAGKQPVTILPGACFFHHADSFAMMRGGHLDYCVLGAFQVSVAGDLANWHTGAPDAIPAVGGAMDLAIGAKQVFVMMEHLTKSGESKIVEQCTYPLTGVACVSRIYTDLAVIDVTAAGLEVVEIIDGLGFDELARLTGVPLRRADQRVAA
;
A
#
# COMPACT_ATOMS: atom_id res chain seq x y z
N MET A 1 -16.06 10.63 -7.10
CA MET A 1 -16.14 11.60 -6.00
C MET A 1 -15.64 12.95 -6.51
N GLY A 2 -16.23 14.05 -6.03
CA GLY A 2 -15.83 15.41 -6.33
C GLY A 2 -15.05 16.07 -5.20
N PRO A 3 -14.75 17.38 -5.31
CA PRO A 3 -14.05 18.14 -4.29
C PRO A 3 -14.89 18.28 -3.01
N ALA A 4 -14.28 18.86 -1.97
CA ALA A 4 -14.99 19.23 -0.76
C ALA A 4 -16.14 20.20 -1.08
N PRO A 5 -17.30 20.08 -0.43
CA PRO A 5 -18.42 21.02 -0.59
C PRO A 5 -18.06 22.41 -0.04
N ALA A 6 -18.85 23.41 -0.40
CA ALA A 6 -18.76 24.72 0.23
C ALA A 6 -19.13 24.62 1.73
N ALA A 7 -18.56 25.50 2.54
CA ALA A 7 -18.85 25.55 3.97
C ALA A 7 -20.37 25.74 4.23
N GLY A 8 -20.93 24.85 5.05
CA GLY A 8 -22.36 24.82 5.38
C GLY A 8 -23.21 24.01 4.39
N ALA A 9 -22.61 23.41 3.35
CA ALA A 9 -23.27 22.52 2.39
C ALA A 9 -22.78 21.06 2.50
N GLU A 10 -22.17 20.71 3.64
CA GLU A 10 -21.64 19.38 3.90
C GLU A 10 -22.79 18.35 4.07
N ASP A 11 -22.67 17.26 3.32
CA ASP A 11 -23.46 16.05 3.54
C ASP A 11 -22.54 14.99 4.18
N TYR A 12 -22.77 14.68 5.42
CA TYR A 12 -21.94 13.73 6.18
C TYR A 12 -22.22 12.25 5.84
N ASP A 13 -23.23 11.99 5.02
CA ASP A 13 -23.43 10.65 4.40
C ASP A 13 -22.59 10.48 3.14
N LEU A 14 -22.03 11.58 2.60
CA LEU A 14 -21.15 11.60 1.42
C LEU A 14 -19.71 11.91 1.85
N ILE A 15 -18.97 10.89 2.26
CA ILE A 15 -17.60 11.02 2.76
C ILE A 15 -16.62 10.22 1.96
N ASN A 16 -15.36 10.69 1.89
CA ASN A 16 -14.22 9.91 1.34
C ASN A 16 -13.65 8.93 2.37
N ALA A 17 -12.60 8.17 1.98
CA ALA A 17 -11.91 7.24 2.86
C ALA A 17 -11.27 7.91 4.10
N GLY A 18 -10.94 9.21 4.01
CA GLY A 18 -10.46 10.03 5.13
C GLY A 18 -11.58 10.59 6.00
N LYS A 19 -12.84 10.17 5.78
CA LYS A 19 -14.04 10.63 6.49
C LYS A 19 -14.32 12.13 6.34
N GLN A 20 -13.87 12.73 5.23
CA GLN A 20 -14.14 14.12 4.90
C GLN A 20 -15.32 14.21 3.93
N PRO A 21 -16.25 15.17 4.10
CA PRO A 21 -17.35 15.40 3.17
C PRO A 21 -16.86 15.68 1.75
N VAL A 22 -17.53 15.10 0.77
CA VAL A 22 -17.22 15.26 -0.66
C VAL A 22 -18.50 15.54 -1.45
N THR A 23 -18.33 16.12 -2.64
CA THR A 23 -19.41 16.28 -3.61
C THR A 23 -19.46 15.08 -4.56
N ILE A 24 -20.56 14.96 -5.29
CA ILE A 24 -20.78 13.95 -6.30
C ILE A 24 -20.58 14.56 -7.68
N LEU A 25 -19.72 13.93 -8.49
CA LEU A 25 -19.55 14.33 -9.90
C LEU A 25 -20.63 13.67 -10.78
N PRO A 26 -21.00 14.30 -11.91
CA PRO A 26 -21.89 13.68 -12.90
C PRO A 26 -21.32 12.33 -13.36
N GLY A 27 -22.16 11.31 -13.44
CA GLY A 27 -21.77 9.93 -13.77
C GLY A 27 -21.36 9.07 -12.57
N ALA A 28 -21.29 9.63 -11.36
CA ALA A 28 -21.14 8.84 -10.15
C ALA A 28 -22.40 8.00 -9.88
N CYS A 29 -22.22 6.85 -9.26
CA CYS A 29 -23.31 5.97 -8.85
C CYS A 29 -23.08 5.48 -7.42
N PHE A 30 -24.16 5.09 -6.77
CA PHE A 30 -24.16 4.41 -5.49
C PHE A 30 -24.56 2.95 -5.72
N PHE A 31 -23.93 2.07 -4.98
CA PHE A 31 -24.25 0.65 -5.01
C PHE A 31 -24.09 0.04 -3.61
N HIS A 32 -24.65 -1.14 -3.42
CA HIS A 32 -24.59 -1.80 -2.13
C HIS A 32 -23.14 -2.16 -1.77
N HIS A 33 -22.79 -2.12 -0.49
CA HIS A 33 -21.45 -2.42 0.01
C HIS A 33 -20.95 -3.82 -0.44
N ALA A 34 -21.84 -4.82 -0.47
CA ALA A 34 -21.49 -6.15 -0.95
C ALA A 34 -21.10 -6.17 -2.43
N ASP A 35 -21.70 -5.28 -3.27
CA ASP A 35 -21.36 -5.20 -4.70
C ASP A 35 -19.95 -4.64 -4.89
N SER A 36 -19.50 -3.70 -4.04
CA SER A 36 -18.12 -3.21 -4.09
C SER A 36 -17.11 -4.33 -3.77
N PHE A 37 -17.40 -5.19 -2.79
CA PHE A 37 -16.55 -6.34 -2.50
C PHE A 37 -16.61 -7.40 -3.58
N ALA A 38 -17.77 -7.61 -4.23
CA ALA A 38 -17.87 -8.51 -5.38
C ALA A 38 -17.01 -8.02 -6.56
N MET A 39 -16.98 -6.70 -6.81
CA MET A 39 -16.09 -6.11 -7.82
C MET A 39 -14.61 -6.28 -7.47
N MET A 40 -14.22 -6.07 -6.21
CA MET A 40 -12.84 -6.30 -5.74
C MET A 40 -12.43 -7.76 -5.96
N ARG A 41 -13.21 -8.71 -5.43
CA ARG A 41 -12.94 -10.15 -5.54
C ARG A 41 -13.01 -10.66 -6.98
N GLY A 42 -13.79 -10.02 -7.83
CA GLY A 42 -13.91 -10.35 -9.25
C GLY A 42 -12.72 -9.90 -10.11
N GLY A 43 -11.70 -9.27 -9.52
CA GLY A 43 -10.51 -8.82 -10.27
C GLY A 43 -10.77 -7.61 -11.17
N HIS A 44 -11.79 -6.80 -10.85
CA HIS A 44 -12.15 -5.63 -11.65
C HIS A 44 -11.39 -4.36 -11.26
N LEU A 45 -10.49 -4.43 -10.28
CA LEU A 45 -9.60 -3.33 -9.90
C LEU A 45 -8.22 -3.56 -10.52
N ASP A 46 -7.71 -2.57 -11.25
CA ASP A 46 -6.37 -2.62 -11.80
C ASP A 46 -5.31 -2.36 -10.72
N TYR A 47 -5.59 -1.43 -9.80
CA TYR A 47 -4.68 -1.04 -8.73
C TYR A 47 -5.40 -0.91 -7.40
N CYS A 48 -4.72 -1.29 -6.32
CA CYS A 48 -5.07 -0.82 -4.98
C CYS A 48 -3.83 -0.25 -4.29
N VAL A 49 -4.05 0.70 -3.38
CA VAL A 49 -2.98 1.34 -2.59
C VAL A 49 -3.29 1.11 -1.12
N LEU A 50 -2.37 0.50 -0.39
CA LEU A 50 -2.52 0.13 1.00
C LEU A 50 -1.33 0.66 1.83
N GLY A 51 -1.60 1.01 3.09
CA GLY A 51 -0.53 1.18 4.06
C GLY A 51 -0.01 -0.17 4.56
N ALA A 52 1.20 -0.20 5.14
CA ALA A 52 1.75 -1.42 5.72
C ALA A 52 2.51 -1.16 7.03
N PHE A 53 2.48 -2.17 7.90
CA PHE A 53 3.41 -2.30 9.03
C PHE A 53 4.70 -2.98 8.58
N GLN A 54 4.58 -4.05 7.77
CA GLN A 54 5.70 -4.74 7.15
C GLN A 54 5.34 -5.25 5.75
N VAL A 55 6.35 -5.30 4.88
CA VAL A 55 6.30 -5.99 3.59
C VAL A 55 7.53 -6.90 3.51
N SER A 56 7.34 -8.18 3.13
CA SER A 56 8.46 -9.10 2.97
C SER A 56 9.11 -8.98 1.59
N VAL A 57 10.33 -9.51 1.45
CA VAL A 57 11.03 -9.63 0.16
C VAL A 57 10.25 -10.45 -0.87
N ALA A 58 9.36 -11.33 -0.42
CA ALA A 58 8.48 -12.13 -1.26
C ALA A 58 7.18 -11.38 -1.66
N GLY A 59 6.96 -10.17 -1.13
CA GLY A 59 5.75 -9.39 -1.38
C GLY A 59 4.58 -9.74 -0.46
N ASP A 60 4.83 -10.40 0.67
CA ASP A 60 3.79 -10.57 1.69
C ASP A 60 3.48 -9.24 2.35
N LEU A 61 2.21 -9.03 2.67
CA LEU A 61 1.71 -7.82 3.30
C LEU A 61 1.21 -8.08 4.70
N ALA A 62 1.65 -7.27 5.67
CA ALA A 62 1.11 -7.23 7.03
C ALA A 62 0.69 -5.79 7.38
N ASN A 63 -0.61 -5.53 7.55
CA ASN A 63 -1.11 -4.17 7.77
C ASN A 63 -2.31 -4.06 8.72
N TRP A 64 -2.73 -5.14 9.39
CA TRP A 64 -3.95 -5.10 10.18
C TRP A 64 -3.76 -5.35 11.68
N HIS A 65 -2.65 -5.95 12.08
CA HIS A 65 -2.35 -6.28 13.48
C HIS A 65 -0.85 -6.38 13.71
N THR A 66 -0.37 -5.89 14.83
CA THR A 66 1.07 -5.93 15.19
C THR A 66 1.45 -7.14 16.05
N GLY A 67 0.47 -7.96 16.44
CA GLY A 67 0.68 -9.08 17.36
C GLY A 67 0.73 -8.66 18.84
N ALA A 68 0.71 -7.38 19.16
CA ALA A 68 0.70 -6.92 20.54
C ALA A 68 -0.63 -7.29 21.23
N PRO A 69 -0.62 -7.69 22.53
CA PRO A 69 -1.83 -8.14 23.24
C PRO A 69 -2.94 -7.09 23.32
N ASP A 70 -2.59 -5.81 23.25
CA ASP A 70 -3.48 -4.65 23.33
C ASP A 70 -3.77 -4.03 21.95
N ALA A 71 -3.21 -4.58 20.87
CA ALA A 71 -3.46 -4.09 19.54
C ALA A 71 -4.90 -4.39 19.10
N ILE A 72 -5.60 -3.36 18.63
CA ILE A 72 -6.95 -3.50 18.09
C ILE A 72 -6.84 -3.98 16.65
N PRO A 73 -7.39 -5.16 16.28
CA PRO A 73 -7.39 -5.63 14.91
C PRO A 73 -8.19 -4.71 14.00
N ALA A 74 -7.64 -4.33 12.86
CA ALA A 74 -8.27 -3.42 11.90
C ALA A 74 -8.19 -4.00 10.48
N VAL A 75 -8.75 -5.18 10.26
CA VAL A 75 -8.70 -5.89 8.96
C VAL A 75 -9.41 -5.09 7.86
N GLY A 76 -10.63 -4.61 8.12
CA GLY A 76 -11.44 -3.92 7.12
C GLY A 76 -11.53 -4.70 5.80
N GLY A 77 -11.41 -3.99 4.68
CA GLY A 77 -11.40 -4.56 3.33
C GLY A 77 -9.99 -4.86 2.79
N ALA A 78 -8.94 -4.74 3.60
CA ALA A 78 -7.56 -4.83 3.12
C ALA A 78 -7.23 -6.20 2.51
N MET A 79 -7.74 -7.30 3.07
CA MET A 79 -7.51 -8.64 2.53
C MET A 79 -8.17 -8.82 1.15
N ASP A 80 -9.40 -8.34 0.99
CA ASP A 80 -10.11 -8.41 -0.30
C ASP A 80 -9.42 -7.56 -1.38
N LEU A 81 -8.93 -6.37 -1.01
CA LEU A 81 -8.16 -5.50 -1.90
C LEU A 81 -6.82 -6.13 -2.29
N ALA A 82 -6.10 -6.68 -1.31
CA ALA A 82 -4.79 -7.30 -1.53
C ALA A 82 -4.85 -8.53 -2.45
N ILE A 83 -5.96 -9.27 -2.44
CA ILE A 83 -6.13 -10.47 -3.27
C ILE A 83 -6.86 -10.16 -4.58
N GLY A 84 -7.79 -9.19 -4.58
CA GLY A 84 -8.67 -8.92 -5.72
C GLY A 84 -8.11 -7.92 -6.73
N ALA A 85 -7.20 -7.04 -6.34
CA ALA A 85 -6.59 -6.09 -7.27
C ALA A 85 -5.49 -6.76 -8.12
N LYS A 86 -5.38 -6.36 -9.40
CA LYS A 86 -4.34 -6.88 -10.30
C LYS A 86 -2.94 -6.46 -9.87
N GLN A 87 -2.79 -5.28 -9.27
CA GLN A 87 -1.55 -4.79 -8.70
C GLN A 87 -1.81 -4.14 -7.36
N VAL A 88 -0.97 -4.45 -6.39
CA VAL A 88 -1.04 -3.91 -5.03
C VAL A 88 0.17 -3.03 -4.78
N PHE A 89 -0.08 -1.76 -4.56
CA PHE A 89 0.94 -0.79 -4.19
C PHE A 89 0.87 -0.52 -2.68
N VAL A 90 2.02 -0.50 -2.05
CA VAL A 90 2.15 -0.13 -0.64
C VAL A 90 2.75 1.26 -0.53
N MET A 91 2.14 2.11 0.29
CA MET A 91 2.71 3.42 0.68
C MET A 91 2.93 3.43 2.18
N MET A 92 4.19 3.63 2.60
CA MET A 92 4.56 3.59 4.02
C MET A 92 5.86 4.36 4.25
N GLU A 93 6.15 4.75 5.50
CA GLU A 93 7.50 5.14 5.90
C GLU A 93 8.45 3.93 5.77
N HIS A 94 9.68 4.16 5.35
CA HIS A 94 10.68 3.10 5.15
C HIS A 94 11.09 2.44 6.47
N LEU A 95 11.22 3.27 7.51
CA LEU A 95 11.64 2.86 8.83
C LEU A 95 10.52 3.03 9.85
N THR A 96 10.60 2.29 10.94
CA THR A 96 9.80 2.52 12.14
C THR A 96 10.33 3.74 12.89
N LYS A 97 9.58 4.21 13.89
CA LYS A 97 10.04 5.28 14.79
C LYS A 97 11.33 4.92 15.56
N SER A 98 11.61 3.62 15.74
CA SER A 98 12.83 3.10 16.34
C SER A 98 13.99 2.94 15.35
N GLY A 99 13.78 3.25 14.05
CA GLY A 99 14.81 3.15 13.01
C GLY A 99 14.96 1.77 12.39
N GLU A 100 14.05 0.85 12.65
CA GLU A 100 14.04 -0.50 12.06
C GLU A 100 13.35 -0.49 10.71
N SER A 101 13.84 -1.25 9.74
CA SER A 101 13.21 -1.39 8.43
C SER A 101 11.82 -2.04 8.53
N LYS A 102 10.87 -1.50 7.76
CA LYS A 102 9.54 -2.10 7.56
C LYS A 102 9.52 -3.04 6.34
N ILE A 103 10.59 -3.05 5.55
CA ILE A 103 10.83 -4.05 4.51
C ILE A 103 11.70 -5.14 5.13
N VAL A 104 11.20 -6.36 5.20
CA VAL A 104 11.78 -7.45 6.00
C VAL A 104 11.96 -8.72 5.16
N GLU A 105 12.83 -9.62 5.59
CA GLU A 105 12.98 -10.93 4.94
C GLU A 105 11.67 -11.72 4.99
N GLN A 106 11.06 -11.78 6.18
CA GLN A 106 9.74 -12.38 6.42
C GLN A 106 8.95 -11.51 7.38
N CYS A 107 7.66 -11.32 7.11
CA CYS A 107 6.79 -10.61 8.02
C CYS A 107 6.67 -11.36 9.35
N THR A 108 6.82 -10.62 10.44
CA THR A 108 6.64 -11.14 11.82
C THR A 108 5.23 -10.90 12.33
N TYR A 109 4.49 -9.98 11.71
CA TYR A 109 3.10 -9.69 12.02
C TYR A 109 2.14 -10.56 11.21
N PRO A 110 0.90 -10.76 11.68
CA PRO A 110 -0.13 -11.51 10.95
C PRO A 110 -0.34 -10.96 9.54
N LEU A 111 -0.32 -11.84 8.55
CA LEU A 111 -0.41 -11.44 7.15
C LEU A 111 -1.82 -10.98 6.77
N THR A 112 -1.88 -9.99 5.90
CA THR A 112 -3.06 -9.53 5.16
C THR A 112 -3.18 -10.27 3.83
N GLY A 113 -2.05 -10.48 3.16
CA GLY A 113 -1.97 -11.19 1.89
C GLY A 113 -0.57 -11.77 1.68
N VAL A 114 -0.48 -12.86 0.94
CA VAL A 114 0.76 -13.56 0.60
C VAL A 114 1.15 -13.22 -0.83
N ALA A 115 2.40 -12.83 -1.05
CA ALA A 115 3.00 -12.52 -2.36
C ALA A 115 2.10 -11.63 -3.23
N CYS A 116 1.43 -10.63 -2.61
CA CYS A 116 0.47 -9.78 -3.28
C CYS A 116 1.01 -8.39 -3.65
N VAL A 117 2.06 -7.92 -2.98
CA VAL A 117 2.61 -6.58 -3.21
C VAL A 117 3.44 -6.57 -4.48
N SER A 118 3.12 -5.63 -5.38
CA SER A 118 3.82 -5.41 -6.65
C SER A 118 4.87 -4.30 -6.55
N ARG A 119 4.60 -3.25 -5.75
CA ARG A 119 5.48 -2.08 -5.61
C ARG A 119 5.32 -1.43 -4.25
N ILE A 120 6.44 -0.94 -3.72
CA ILE A 120 6.53 -0.26 -2.43
C ILE A 120 7.00 1.18 -2.68
N TYR A 121 6.23 2.14 -2.21
CA TYR A 121 6.58 3.55 -2.15
C TYR A 121 6.90 3.92 -0.72
N THR A 122 8.09 4.44 -0.49
CA THR A 122 8.48 4.95 0.82
C THR A 122 8.95 6.40 0.72
N ASP A 123 9.21 7.02 1.85
CA ASP A 123 9.87 8.32 1.93
C ASP A 123 11.33 8.32 1.44
N LEU A 124 11.95 7.14 1.27
CA LEU A 124 13.34 6.99 0.82
C LEU A 124 13.47 6.47 -0.60
N ALA A 125 12.56 5.64 -1.09
CA ALA A 125 12.70 4.96 -2.37
C ALA A 125 11.37 4.43 -2.92
N VAL A 126 11.38 4.15 -4.25
CA VAL A 126 10.38 3.33 -4.94
C VAL A 126 11.03 1.98 -5.28
N ILE A 127 10.40 0.89 -4.88
CA ILE A 127 10.94 -0.46 -4.98
C ILE A 127 9.91 -1.39 -5.60
N ASP A 128 10.26 -2.06 -6.68
CA ASP A 128 9.46 -3.13 -7.29
C ASP A 128 9.71 -4.47 -6.60
N VAL A 129 8.65 -5.22 -6.35
CA VAL A 129 8.73 -6.61 -5.90
C VAL A 129 8.66 -7.50 -7.13
N THR A 130 9.74 -8.20 -7.42
CA THR A 130 9.87 -9.02 -8.65
C THR A 130 10.22 -10.47 -8.31
N ALA A 131 10.11 -11.36 -9.28
CA ALA A 131 10.55 -12.75 -9.11
C ALA A 131 12.08 -12.87 -8.86
N ALA A 132 12.85 -11.83 -9.21
CA ALA A 132 14.29 -11.77 -8.98
C ALA A 132 14.67 -11.13 -7.64
N GLY A 133 13.68 -10.65 -6.87
CA GLY A 133 13.83 -9.95 -5.60
C GLY A 133 13.38 -8.48 -5.68
N LEU A 134 13.82 -7.68 -4.74
CA LEU A 134 13.48 -6.26 -4.63
C LEU A 134 14.36 -5.44 -5.57
N GLU A 135 13.73 -4.72 -6.51
CA GLU A 135 14.39 -3.85 -7.48
C GLU A 135 14.12 -2.38 -7.17
N VAL A 136 15.18 -1.62 -6.91
CA VAL A 136 15.09 -0.18 -6.64
C VAL A 136 14.90 0.57 -7.95
N VAL A 137 13.75 1.24 -8.08
CA VAL A 137 13.36 2.02 -9.26
C VAL A 137 13.80 3.47 -9.12
N GLU A 138 13.62 4.05 -7.92
CA GLU A 138 13.93 5.44 -7.62
C GLU A 138 14.43 5.57 -6.18
N ILE A 139 15.32 6.51 -5.94
CA ILE A 139 15.83 6.85 -4.61
C ILE A 139 15.69 8.38 -4.45
N ILE A 140 15.30 8.82 -3.26
CA ILE A 140 15.20 10.25 -2.93
C ILE A 140 16.56 10.96 -3.16
N ASP A 141 16.51 12.21 -3.59
CA ASP A 141 17.69 13.02 -3.79
C ASP A 141 18.56 13.10 -2.51
N GLY A 142 19.86 12.91 -2.70
CA GLY A 142 20.84 12.95 -1.61
C GLY A 142 21.10 11.63 -0.89
N LEU A 143 20.31 10.57 -1.16
CA LEU A 143 20.53 9.24 -0.60
C LEU A 143 21.20 8.32 -1.64
N GLY A 144 22.30 7.66 -1.27
CA GLY A 144 22.98 6.70 -2.13
C GLY A 144 22.37 5.29 -2.01
N PHE A 145 22.56 4.46 -3.06
CA PHE A 145 22.07 3.08 -3.07
C PHE A 145 22.62 2.23 -1.92
N ASP A 146 23.91 2.35 -1.60
CA ASP A 146 24.56 1.56 -0.55
C ASP A 146 24.00 1.94 0.84
N GLU A 147 23.68 3.21 1.03
CA GLU A 147 23.06 3.69 2.26
C GLU A 147 21.60 3.21 2.34
N LEU A 148 20.83 3.27 1.24
CA LEU A 148 19.48 2.70 1.19
C LEU A 148 19.52 1.20 1.50
N ALA A 149 20.45 0.44 0.93
CA ALA A 149 20.60 -1.00 1.18
C ALA A 149 20.91 -1.29 2.65
N ARG A 150 21.76 -0.46 3.26
CA ARG A 150 22.08 -0.56 4.69
C ARG A 150 20.84 -0.29 5.58
N LEU A 151 20.06 0.74 5.24
CA LEU A 151 18.84 1.11 5.97
C LEU A 151 17.74 0.05 5.79
N THR A 152 17.64 -0.52 4.60
CA THR A 152 16.63 -1.56 4.31
C THR A 152 16.96 -2.88 5.00
N GLY A 153 18.24 -3.25 5.08
CA GLY A 153 18.70 -4.45 5.80
C GLY A 153 18.39 -5.79 5.13
N VAL A 154 17.78 -5.77 3.92
CA VAL A 154 17.54 -6.95 3.08
C VAL A 154 18.16 -6.72 1.69
N PRO A 155 18.41 -7.77 0.89
CA PRO A 155 19.02 -7.63 -0.42
C PRO A 155 18.19 -6.76 -1.36
N LEU A 156 18.83 -5.72 -1.92
CA LEU A 156 18.27 -4.86 -2.95
C LEU A 156 19.07 -5.01 -4.25
N ARG A 157 18.40 -4.86 -5.38
CA ARG A 157 19.00 -4.81 -6.71
C ARG A 157 18.70 -3.43 -7.32
N ARG A 158 19.59 -2.94 -8.19
CA ARG A 158 19.27 -1.79 -9.03
C ARG A 158 18.40 -2.29 -10.18
N ALA A 159 17.32 -1.62 -10.47
CA ALA A 159 16.61 -1.81 -11.73
C ALA A 159 17.65 -1.54 -12.84
N ASP A 160 17.86 -2.47 -13.75
CA ASP A 160 18.63 -2.20 -14.95
C ASP A 160 17.99 -1.00 -15.62
N GLN A 161 18.81 0.01 -16.00
CA GLN A 161 18.32 1.20 -16.68
C GLN A 161 17.51 0.70 -17.88
N ARG A 162 16.19 0.70 -17.76
CA ARG A 162 15.33 0.49 -18.92
C ARG A 162 15.63 1.64 -19.87
N VAL A 163 16.40 1.33 -20.91
CA VAL A 163 16.54 2.24 -22.05
C VAL A 163 15.12 2.55 -22.48
N ALA A 164 14.70 3.81 -22.27
CA ALA A 164 13.42 4.29 -22.74
C ALA A 164 13.39 4.09 -24.25
N ALA A 165 12.51 3.21 -24.70
CA ALA A 165 12.23 2.99 -26.12
C ALA A 165 11.21 4.03 -26.60
#